data_99a2419bb5565c5f29323ad3be109bff
#
_entry.id   99a2419bb5565c5f29323ad3be109bff
#
_cell.length_a   1.000
_cell.length_b   1.000
_cell.length_c   1.000
_cell.angle_alpha   90.00
_cell.angle_beta   90.00
_cell.angle_gamma   90.00
#
_symmetry.space_group_name_H-M   'P 1'
#
loop_
_entity.id
_entity.type
_entity.pdbx_description
1 polymer ?
#
loop_
_entity_poly.entity_id
_entity_poly.type
_entity_poly.pdbx_seq_one_letter_code
_entity_poly.pdbx_strand_id
1 'polypeptide(L)'
;SAARALAERGAHVVLAHQGEYLMERQLDPAAAELLRHHIESLGVEVHTECRVRGLRGTSVELADGYVLDSELVVLACGVRPRVGLAQAAGLDVRHGIVVDDELRTSDPYIHAIGDCAEHDGRVYGLAGPALEQADVLASVLTATPARY
;
A
#
# COMPACT_ATOMS: atom_id res chain seq x y z
N SER A 1 -1.09 -7.23 10.08
CA SER A 1 -1.86 -7.35 8.82
C SER A 1 -3.25 -7.92 9.07
N ALA A 2 -4.19 -7.75 8.14
CA ALA A 2 -5.55 -8.29 8.26
C ALA A 2 -5.54 -9.82 8.41
N ALA A 3 -4.68 -10.52 7.65
CA ALA A 3 -4.56 -11.99 7.72
C ALA A 3 -4.24 -12.47 9.14
N ARG A 4 -3.25 -11.87 9.79
CA ARG A 4 -2.92 -12.19 11.19
C ARG A 4 -4.10 -11.95 12.12
N ALA A 5 -4.74 -10.77 12.02
CA ALA A 5 -5.85 -10.41 12.92
C ALA A 5 -7.08 -11.33 12.76
N LEU A 6 -7.31 -11.86 11.56
CA LEU A 6 -8.38 -12.83 11.30
C LEU A 6 -8.00 -14.22 11.81
N ALA A 7 -6.77 -14.67 11.58
CA ALA A 7 -6.28 -15.97 12.10
C ALA A 7 -6.30 -16.01 13.63
N GLU A 8 -5.84 -14.96 14.32
CA GLU A 8 -5.90 -14.84 15.78
C GLU A 8 -7.34 -14.91 16.34
N ARG A 9 -8.35 -14.63 15.51
CA ARG A 9 -9.78 -14.77 15.86
C ARG A 9 -10.37 -16.12 15.47
N GLY A 10 -9.54 -17.05 15.02
CA GLY A 10 -9.95 -18.43 14.69
C GLY A 10 -10.50 -18.59 13.27
N ALA A 11 -10.37 -17.60 12.39
CA ALA A 11 -10.75 -17.76 10.99
C ALA A 11 -9.70 -18.62 10.25
N HIS A 12 -10.15 -19.49 9.35
CA HIS A 12 -9.29 -20.10 8.34
C HIS A 12 -8.97 -19.04 7.27
N VAL A 13 -7.70 -18.68 7.12
CA VAL A 13 -7.26 -17.59 6.26
C VAL A 13 -6.38 -18.11 5.14
N VAL A 14 -6.74 -17.81 3.90
CA VAL A 14 -5.91 -18.01 2.71
C VAL A 14 -5.41 -16.65 2.22
N LEU A 15 -4.11 -16.49 2.10
CA LEU A 15 -3.44 -15.31 1.57
C LEU A 15 -2.93 -15.61 0.16
N ALA A 16 -3.55 -14.99 -0.86
CA ALA A 16 -3.11 -15.07 -2.25
C ALA A 16 -2.33 -13.82 -2.63
N HIS A 17 -1.08 -13.98 -3.04
CA HIS A 17 -0.17 -12.91 -3.45
C HIS A 17 0.37 -13.16 -4.85
N GLN A 18 0.36 -12.11 -5.70
CA GLN A 18 0.78 -12.27 -7.10
C GLN A 18 2.29 -12.27 -7.31
N GLY A 19 3.06 -11.71 -6.37
CA GLY A 19 4.52 -11.66 -6.43
C GLY A 19 5.17 -12.96 -5.99
N GLU A 20 6.47 -13.06 -6.22
CA GLU A 20 7.28 -14.24 -5.88
C GLU A 20 7.37 -14.45 -4.36
N TYR A 21 7.43 -13.36 -3.59
CA TYR A 21 7.51 -13.41 -2.13
C TYR A 21 6.75 -12.25 -1.47
N LEU A 22 6.42 -12.41 -0.18
CA LEU A 22 5.65 -11.42 0.56
C LEU A 22 6.46 -10.14 0.78
N MET A 23 5.79 -8.98 0.66
CA MET A 23 6.39 -7.65 0.89
C MET A 23 7.63 -7.38 0.03
N GLU A 24 7.62 -7.79 -1.22
CA GLU A 24 8.72 -7.67 -2.19
C GLU A 24 9.26 -6.23 -2.40
N ARG A 25 8.51 -5.20 -2.00
CA ARG A 25 8.94 -3.80 -2.05
C ARG A 25 9.71 -3.35 -0.81
N GLN A 26 9.60 -4.07 0.30
CA GLN A 26 10.17 -3.70 1.60
C GLN A 26 11.20 -4.70 2.12
N LEU A 27 11.12 -5.95 1.71
CA LEU A 27 11.95 -7.04 2.19
C LEU A 27 12.77 -7.66 1.06
N ASP A 28 13.95 -8.16 1.40
CA ASP A 28 14.68 -9.08 0.54
C ASP A 28 14.09 -10.52 0.62
N PRO A 29 14.46 -11.42 -0.29
CA PRO A 29 13.91 -12.78 -0.31
C PRO A 29 14.10 -13.56 1.00
N ALA A 30 15.25 -13.39 1.67
CA ALA A 30 15.56 -14.12 2.92
C ALA A 30 14.65 -13.64 4.08
N ALA A 31 14.49 -12.33 4.23
CA ALA A 31 13.58 -11.76 5.21
C ALA A 31 12.10 -12.07 4.90
N ALA A 32 11.74 -12.10 3.62
CA ALA A 32 10.40 -12.45 3.18
C ALA A 32 10.05 -13.92 3.48
N GLU A 33 11.01 -14.83 3.36
CA GLU A 33 10.82 -16.25 3.71
C GLU A 33 10.60 -16.44 5.23
N LEU A 34 11.35 -15.70 6.06
CA LEU A 34 11.11 -15.70 7.51
C LEU A 34 9.71 -15.16 7.84
N LEU A 35 9.28 -14.10 7.16
CA LEU A 35 7.93 -13.57 7.32
C LEU A 35 6.86 -14.61 6.91
N ARG A 36 7.08 -15.30 5.78
CA ARG A 36 6.17 -16.36 5.30
C ARG A 36 6.02 -17.46 6.34
N HIS A 37 7.12 -18.02 6.82
CA HIS A 37 7.10 -19.05 7.87
C HIS A 37 6.39 -18.56 9.14
N HIS A 38 6.63 -17.31 9.55
CA HIS A 38 5.92 -16.74 10.69
C HIS A 38 4.41 -16.66 10.45
N ILE A 39 3.97 -16.21 9.29
CA ILE A 39 2.53 -16.11 8.95
C ILE A 39 1.89 -17.50 8.87
N GLU A 40 2.57 -18.48 8.28
CA GLU A 40 2.11 -19.87 8.22
C GLU A 40 2.02 -20.51 9.62
N SER A 41 2.96 -20.19 10.53
CA SER A 41 2.91 -20.65 11.93
C SER A 41 1.69 -20.13 12.71
N LEU A 42 1.06 -19.06 12.24
CA LEU A 42 -0.20 -18.53 12.77
C LEU A 42 -1.45 -19.21 12.17
N GLY A 43 -1.27 -20.23 11.33
CA GLY A 43 -2.37 -20.97 10.68
C GLY A 43 -2.90 -20.29 9.41
N VAL A 44 -2.17 -19.35 8.83
CA VAL A 44 -2.53 -18.74 7.54
C VAL A 44 -1.92 -19.57 6.41
N GLU A 45 -2.74 -19.98 5.45
CA GLU A 45 -2.30 -20.62 4.21
C GLU A 45 -1.79 -19.54 3.24
N VAL A 46 -0.53 -19.64 2.76
CA VAL A 46 0.10 -18.62 1.92
C VAL A 46 0.38 -19.16 0.53
N HIS A 47 -0.19 -18.50 -0.50
CA HIS A 47 0.07 -18.76 -1.91
C HIS A 47 0.73 -17.54 -2.53
N THR A 48 1.98 -17.69 -2.96
CA THR A 48 2.71 -16.71 -3.80
C THR A 48 2.56 -17.06 -5.28
N GLU A 49 2.97 -16.13 -6.18
CA GLU A 49 2.80 -16.25 -7.64
C GLU A 49 1.35 -16.52 -8.07
N CYS A 50 0.42 -16.20 -7.17
CA CYS A 50 -1.00 -16.50 -7.29
C CYS A 50 -1.78 -15.26 -7.76
N ARG A 51 -2.17 -15.26 -9.03
CA ARG A 51 -2.91 -14.13 -9.60
C ARG A 51 -4.42 -14.38 -9.53
N VAL A 52 -5.14 -13.44 -8.93
CA VAL A 52 -6.60 -13.43 -8.96
C VAL A 52 -7.09 -12.97 -10.34
N ARG A 53 -7.96 -13.76 -10.96
CA ARG A 53 -8.62 -13.47 -12.23
C ARG A 53 -9.91 -12.68 -12.04
N GLY A 54 -10.66 -13.04 -11.01
CA GLY A 54 -11.96 -12.40 -10.76
C GLY A 54 -12.62 -12.83 -9.47
N LEU A 55 -13.73 -12.18 -9.16
CA LEU A 55 -14.59 -12.49 -8.04
C LEU A 55 -15.98 -12.86 -8.54
N ARG A 56 -16.58 -13.90 -7.96
CA ARG A 56 -17.97 -14.31 -8.21
C ARG A 56 -18.69 -14.45 -6.86
N GLY A 57 -19.36 -13.39 -6.42
CA GLY A 57 -19.85 -13.33 -5.05
C GLY A 57 -18.68 -13.31 -4.08
N THR A 58 -18.60 -14.32 -3.20
CA THR A 58 -17.47 -14.54 -2.27
C THR A 58 -16.43 -15.53 -2.80
N SER A 59 -16.65 -16.18 -3.95
CA SER A 59 -15.66 -17.07 -4.57
C SER A 59 -14.62 -16.27 -5.32
N VAL A 60 -13.34 -16.63 -5.16
CA VAL A 60 -12.18 -16.03 -5.81
C VAL A 60 -11.68 -16.98 -6.88
N GLU A 61 -11.73 -16.57 -8.16
CA GLU A 61 -11.18 -17.33 -9.28
C GLU A 61 -9.72 -16.91 -9.50
N LEU A 62 -8.81 -17.90 -9.49
CA LEU A 62 -7.39 -17.72 -9.77
C LEU A 62 -7.09 -17.88 -11.27
N ALA A 63 -5.93 -17.38 -11.71
CA ALA A 63 -5.55 -17.40 -13.12
C ALA A 63 -5.34 -18.81 -13.69
N ASP A 64 -5.01 -19.78 -12.86
CA ASP A 64 -4.89 -21.21 -13.19
C ASP A 64 -6.24 -21.95 -13.27
N GLY A 65 -7.35 -21.24 -12.97
CA GLY A 65 -8.71 -21.77 -12.97
C GLY A 65 -9.14 -22.38 -11.62
N TYR A 66 -8.28 -22.36 -10.60
CA TYR A 66 -8.70 -22.78 -9.26
C TYR A 66 -9.67 -21.77 -8.66
N VAL A 67 -10.67 -22.26 -7.90
CA VAL A 67 -11.69 -21.43 -7.26
C VAL A 67 -11.61 -21.63 -5.76
N LEU A 68 -11.42 -20.53 -5.05
CA LEU A 68 -11.44 -20.48 -3.60
C LEU A 68 -12.80 -19.97 -3.15
N ASP A 69 -13.54 -20.81 -2.44
CA ASP A 69 -14.78 -20.40 -1.76
C ASP A 69 -14.45 -19.76 -0.42
N SER A 70 -15.09 -18.63 -0.11
CA SER A 70 -14.85 -17.88 1.10
C SER A 70 -16.12 -17.19 1.60
N GLU A 71 -16.22 -16.95 2.90
CA GLU A 71 -17.28 -16.15 3.50
C GLU A 71 -16.96 -14.66 3.47
N LEU A 72 -15.66 -14.31 3.41
CA LEU A 72 -15.15 -12.94 3.37
C LEU A 72 -13.93 -12.85 2.45
N VAL A 73 -13.94 -11.88 1.55
CA VAL A 73 -12.78 -11.52 0.73
C VAL A 73 -12.25 -10.16 1.14
N VAL A 74 -10.98 -10.10 1.52
CA VAL A 74 -10.28 -8.85 1.85
C VAL A 74 -9.33 -8.48 0.71
N LEU A 75 -9.60 -7.38 0.02
CA LEU A 75 -8.73 -6.85 -1.02
C LEU A 75 -7.66 -5.94 -0.41
N ALA A 76 -6.42 -6.39 -0.39
CA ALA A 76 -5.26 -5.67 0.13
C ALA A 76 -4.24 -5.41 -1.00
N CYS A 77 -4.71 -4.86 -2.13
CA CYS A 77 -3.95 -4.74 -3.38
C CYS A 77 -3.16 -3.42 -3.49
N GLY A 78 -2.86 -2.76 -2.38
CA GLY A 78 -2.16 -1.48 -2.34
C GLY A 78 -3.07 -0.28 -2.59
N VAL A 79 -2.44 0.88 -2.81
CA VAL A 79 -3.12 2.16 -3.02
C VAL A 79 -2.77 2.73 -4.38
N ARG A 80 -3.70 3.50 -4.94
CA ARG A 80 -3.48 4.36 -6.09
C ARG A 80 -3.82 5.79 -5.71
N PRO A 81 -2.90 6.74 -5.88
CA PRO A 81 -3.15 8.15 -5.62
C PRO A 81 -4.37 8.67 -6.35
N ARG A 82 -5.23 9.40 -5.66
CA ARG A 82 -6.33 10.14 -6.27
C ARG A 82 -5.85 11.54 -6.65
N VAL A 83 -5.45 11.70 -7.90
CA VAL A 83 -4.82 12.93 -8.40
C VAL A 83 -5.74 13.81 -9.26
N GLY A 84 -6.99 13.39 -9.49
CA GLY A 84 -7.90 14.08 -10.40
C GLY A 84 -8.15 15.55 -10.07
N LEU A 85 -8.26 15.90 -8.78
CA LEU A 85 -8.42 17.30 -8.35
C LEU A 85 -7.16 18.13 -8.65
N ALA A 86 -5.98 17.59 -8.39
CA ALA A 86 -4.70 18.23 -8.66
C ALA A 86 -4.50 18.45 -10.17
N GLN A 87 -4.84 17.43 -10.99
CA GLN A 87 -4.80 17.55 -12.45
C GLN A 87 -5.76 18.64 -12.95
N ALA A 88 -6.98 18.69 -12.42
CA ALA A 88 -7.95 19.71 -12.79
C ALA A 88 -7.51 21.12 -12.36
N ALA A 89 -6.71 21.23 -11.30
CA ALA A 89 -6.10 22.49 -10.86
C ALA A 89 -4.81 22.84 -11.61
N GLY A 90 -4.34 22.02 -12.55
CA GLY A 90 -3.13 22.25 -13.34
C GLY A 90 -1.83 22.00 -12.58
N LEU A 91 -1.88 21.25 -11.48
CA LEU A 91 -0.67 20.87 -10.73
C LEU A 91 0.11 19.76 -11.45
N ASP A 92 1.41 19.69 -11.21
CA ASP A 92 2.25 18.63 -11.73
C ASP A 92 1.91 17.29 -11.09
N VAL A 93 1.56 16.32 -11.93
CA VAL A 93 1.16 14.97 -11.52
C VAL A 93 1.89 13.93 -12.39
N ARG A 94 2.41 12.89 -11.74
CA ARG A 94 2.95 11.68 -12.39
C ARG A 94 2.21 10.45 -11.85
N HIS A 95 2.85 9.66 -10.96
CA HIS A 95 2.18 8.58 -10.21
C HIS A 95 1.35 9.15 -9.05
N GLY A 96 1.80 10.27 -8.45
CA GLY A 96 1.15 11.08 -7.44
C GLY A 96 1.21 12.56 -7.79
N ILE A 97 0.83 13.42 -6.86
CA ILE A 97 1.00 14.87 -6.93
C ILE A 97 2.46 15.16 -6.61
N VAL A 98 3.21 15.70 -7.56
CA VAL A 98 4.64 15.97 -7.40
C VAL A 98 4.87 17.06 -6.35
N VAL A 99 5.74 16.79 -5.37
CA VAL A 99 6.11 17.72 -4.32
C VAL A 99 7.62 17.81 -4.15
N ASP A 100 8.08 18.94 -3.65
CA ASP A 100 9.46 19.19 -3.24
C ASP A 100 9.73 18.71 -1.79
N ASP A 101 10.95 19.00 -1.26
CA ASP A 101 11.36 18.64 0.11
C ASP A 101 10.56 19.39 1.20
N GLU A 102 9.85 20.45 0.86
CA GLU A 102 8.94 21.20 1.75
C GLU A 102 7.48 20.79 1.53
N LEU A 103 7.26 19.71 0.75
CA LEU A 103 5.95 19.15 0.40
C LEU A 103 5.06 20.13 -0.38
N ARG A 104 5.68 21.11 -1.07
CA ARG A 104 4.98 22.03 -1.97
C ARG A 104 4.79 21.39 -3.34
N THR A 105 3.65 21.64 -3.93
CA THR A 105 3.36 21.28 -5.32
C THR A 105 3.99 22.28 -6.30
N SER A 106 3.67 22.17 -7.58
CA SER A 106 4.01 23.18 -8.60
C SER A 106 3.36 24.55 -8.33
N ASP A 107 2.32 24.62 -7.51
CA ASP A 107 1.79 25.88 -6.96
C ASP A 107 2.37 26.10 -5.55
N PRO A 108 3.06 27.25 -5.29
CA PRO A 108 3.73 27.50 -4.01
C PRO A 108 2.79 27.64 -2.80
N TYR A 109 1.49 27.78 -3.02
CA TYR A 109 0.48 27.88 -1.97
C TYR A 109 -0.25 26.57 -1.70
N ILE A 110 0.06 25.53 -2.46
CA ILE A 110 -0.58 24.23 -2.34
C ILE A 110 0.46 23.18 -1.95
N HIS A 111 0.15 22.41 -0.92
CA HIS A 111 0.96 21.29 -0.45
C HIS A 111 0.20 19.99 -0.64
N ALA A 112 0.92 18.88 -0.79
CA ALA A 112 0.34 17.56 -0.81
C ALA A 112 1.12 16.61 0.11
N ILE A 113 0.40 15.80 0.90
CA ILE A 113 0.98 14.83 1.82
C ILE A 113 0.20 13.50 1.78
N GLY A 114 0.80 12.43 2.30
CA GLY A 114 0.18 11.12 2.41
C GLY A 114 0.16 10.36 1.09
N ASP A 115 -0.87 9.53 0.92
CA ASP A 115 -0.97 8.58 -0.19
C ASP A 115 -1.08 9.22 -1.58
N CYS A 116 -1.42 10.51 -1.65
CA CYS A 116 -1.52 11.23 -2.93
C CYS A 116 -0.22 11.93 -3.34
N ALA A 117 0.72 12.14 -2.42
CA ALA A 117 1.96 12.86 -2.69
C ALA A 117 3.01 11.96 -3.36
N GLU A 118 3.74 12.54 -4.31
CA GLU A 118 4.92 11.93 -4.94
C GLU A 118 6.14 12.79 -4.63
N HIS A 119 7.01 12.31 -3.75
CA HIS A 119 8.26 12.94 -3.39
C HIS A 119 9.44 12.11 -3.94
N ASP A 120 10.39 12.74 -4.59
CA ASP A 120 11.56 12.11 -5.24
C ASP A 120 11.18 10.90 -6.12
N GLY A 121 10.09 11.03 -6.88
CA GLY A 121 9.58 10.00 -7.79
C GLY A 121 8.91 8.81 -7.10
N ARG A 122 8.61 8.89 -5.79
CA ARG A 122 8.04 7.80 -5.00
C ARG A 122 6.70 8.19 -4.39
N VAL A 123 5.75 7.26 -4.47
CA VAL A 123 4.51 7.27 -3.69
C VAL A 123 4.65 6.17 -2.64
N TYR A 124 4.58 6.52 -1.37
CA TYR A 124 4.89 5.59 -0.29
C TYR A 124 3.72 4.65 0.05
N GLY A 125 2.50 5.18 0.15
CA GLY A 125 1.32 4.38 0.46
C GLY A 125 1.38 3.70 1.83
N LEU A 126 2.02 4.34 2.81
CA LEU A 126 2.25 3.83 4.16
C LEU A 126 1.98 4.92 5.21
N ALA A 127 1.48 4.53 6.38
CA ALA A 127 1.13 5.45 7.45
C ALA A 127 2.36 6.19 8.05
N GLY A 128 3.51 5.51 8.20
CA GLY A 128 4.73 6.11 8.73
C GLY A 128 5.16 7.34 7.94
N PRO A 129 5.50 7.19 6.63
CA PRO A 129 5.81 8.32 5.77
C PRO A 129 4.75 9.42 5.76
N ALA A 130 3.46 9.08 5.79
CA ALA A 130 2.40 10.08 5.82
C ALA A 130 2.41 10.93 7.10
N LEU A 131 2.73 10.33 8.25
CA LEU A 131 2.89 11.05 9.52
C LEU A 131 4.15 11.91 9.53
N GLU A 132 5.27 11.41 9.04
CA GLU A 132 6.52 12.18 8.87
C GLU A 132 6.30 13.40 7.97
N GLN A 133 5.59 13.23 6.84
CA GLN A 133 5.22 14.34 5.97
C GLN A 133 4.33 15.36 6.69
N ALA A 134 3.40 14.92 7.54
CA ALA A 134 2.56 15.83 8.31
C ALA A 134 3.38 16.66 9.30
N ASP A 135 4.37 16.07 9.97
CA ASP A 135 5.26 16.77 10.90
C ASP A 135 6.15 17.79 10.17
N VAL A 136 6.70 17.42 9.01
CA VAL A 136 7.47 18.33 8.15
C VAL A 136 6.59 19.50 7.69
N LEU A 137 5.40 19.23 7.17
CA LEU A 137 4.48 20.26 6.71
C LEU A 137 4.06 21.21 7.85
N ALA A 138 3.76 20.68 9.03
CA ALA A 138 3.44 21.50 10.20
C ALA A 138 4.58 22.46 10.54
N SER A 139 5.84 22.00 10.46
CA SER A 139 7.02 22.82 10.67
C SER A 139 7.16 23.90 9.60
N VAL A 140 7.01 23.54 8.32
CA VAL A 140 7.06 24.48 7.19
C VAL A 140 6.00 25.57 7.33
N LEU A 141 4.76 25.21 7.67
CA LEU A 141 3.66 26.18 7.84
C LEU A 141 3.83 27.10 9.04
N THR A 142 4.61 26.68 10.04
CA THR A 142 4.96 27.54 11.22
C THR A 142 6.29 28.26 11.05
N ALA A 143 6.81 28.35 9.84
CA ALA A 143 8.08 28.99 9.50
C ALA A 143 9.30 28.39 10.25
N THR A 144 9.23 27.14 10.66
CA THR A 144 10.35 26.38 11.20
C THR A 144 11.00 25.60 10.03
N PRO A 145 12.31 25.76 9.75
CA PRO A 145 12.95 25.03 8.67
C PRO A 145 12.84 23.51 8.87
N ALA A 146 12.24 22.83 7.93
CA ALA A 146 12.14 21.37 7.90
C ALA A 146 12.15 20.87 6.45
N ARG A 147 12.61 19.63 6.25
CA ARG A 147 12.62 18.94 4.95
C ARG A 147 12.26 17.47 5.15
N TYR A 148 11.58 16.93 4.16
CA TYR A 148 11.24 15.52 4.08
C TYR A 148 12.30 14.70 3.36
#